data_acf452240b4c6ac1b30d0020fbe1e55e
#
_entry.id   acf452240b4c6ac1b30d0020fbe1e55e
#
_cell.length_a   1.000
_cell.length_b   1.000
_cell.length_c   1.000
_cell.angle_alpha   90.00
_cell.angle_beta   90.00
_cell.angle_gamma   90.00
#
_symmetry.space_group_name_H-M   'P 1'
#
loop_
_entity.id
_entity.type
_entity.pdbx_description
1 polymer ?
#
loop_
_entity_poly.entity_id
_entity_poly.type
_entity_poly.pdbx_seq_one_letter_code
_entity_poly.pdbx_strand_id
1 'polypeptide(L)'
;SEAPDGWYADIGTGAGYPGIPLAIETGRKTLLVDSVGKKTAILDSFIGELGLDQVSTYTGRIEDLAREHPYEFTAITARALAQLSVLMELAAPLLQLGGRLICYKANLKPSELDHALSLQDTVGLKLVSDRSFVLDDYQRRIVTFEKVKRESIQLPRKTGLAQKRPL
;
A
#
# COMPACT_ATOMS: atom_id res chain seq x y z
N SER A 1 -14.41 9.66 1.83
CA SER A 1 -13.41 8.61 1.52
C SER A 1 -12.21 9.24 0.85
N GLU A 2 -10.99 8.93 1.31
CA GLU A 2 -9.76 9.47 0.71
C GLU A 2 -9.32 8.69 -0.55
N ALA A 3 -10.01 7.60 -0.87
CA ALA A 3 -9.66 6.75 -1.99
C ALA A 3 -10.85 6.51 -2.90
N PRO A 4 -10.63 6.44 -4.24
CA PRO A 4 -11.68 6.09 -5.21
C PRO A 4 -12.25 4.70 -4.91
N ASP A 5 -13.51 4.47 -5.27
CA ASP A 5 -14.12 3.13 -5.20
C ASP A 5 -13.43 2.15 -6.13
N GLY A 6 -13.48 0.85 -5.79
CA GLY A 6 -12.90 -0.23 -6.58
C GLY A 6 -12.02 -1.17 -5.76
N TRP A 7 -11.10 -1.86 -6.42
CA TRP A 7 -10.28 -2.88 -5.77
C TRP A 7 -9.21 -2.27 -4.88
N TYR A 8 -9.18 -2.72 -3.62
CA TYR A 8 -8.27 -2.24 -2.58
C TYR A 8 -7.25 -3.32 -2.24
N ALA A 9 -6.00 -2.94 -2.01
CA ALA A 9 -4.96 -3.82 -1.47
C ALA A 9 -4.33 -3.25 -0.20
N ASP A 10 -4.04 -4.11 0.78
CA ASP A 10 -3.22 -3.79 1.94
C ASP A 10 -1.88 -4.52 1.82
N ILE A 11 -0.82 -3.78 1.48
CA ILE A 11 0.51 -4.36 1.20
C ILE A 11 1.34 -4.44 2.48
N GLY A 12 1.89 -5.65 2.73
CA GLY A 12 2.56 -5.94 4.00
C GLY A 12 1.57 -5.98 5.17
N THR A 13 0.39 -6.56 4.93
CA THR A 13 -0.76 -6.51 5.84
C THR A 13 -0.51 -7.07 7.23
N GLY A 14 0.44 -7.99 7.39
CA GLY A 14 0.82 -8.58 8.66
C GLY A 14 -0.34 -9.33 9.33
N ALA A 15 -0.88 -8.74 10.40
CA ALA A 15 -2.06 -9.26 11.12
C ALA A 15 -3.40 -8.73 10.55
N GLY A 16 -3.41 -8.22 9.31
CA GLY A 16 -4.64 -7.72 8.66
C GLY A 16 -4.96 -6.25 8.94
N TYR A 17 -3.99 -5.45 9.40
CA TYR A 17 -4.22 -4.04 9.74
C TYR A 17 -3.45 -3.08 8.81
N PRO A 18 -4.14 -2.11 8.16
CA PRO A 18 -5.54 -1.73 8.34
C PRO A 18 -6.54 -2.50 7.44
N GLY A 19 -6.09 -3.51 6.67
CA GLY A 19 -6.85 -4.16 5.63
C GLY A 19 -8.23 -4.69 6.06
N ILE A 20 -8.28 -5.54 7.11
CA ILE A 20 -9.54 -6.14 7.59
C ILE A 20 -10.51 -5.09 8.12
N PRO A 21 -10.14 -4.17 9.04
CA PRO A 21 -11.04 -3.12 9.49
C PRO A 21 -11.60 -2.27 8.35
N LEU A 22 -10.78 -1.91 7.38
CA LEU A 22 -11.23 -1.12 6.23
C LEU A 22 -12.15 -1.93 5.30
N ALA A 23 -11.89 -3.22 5.11
CA ALA A 23 -12.78 -4.08 4.34
C ALA A 23 -14.16 -4.22 4.98
N ILE A 24 -14.23 -4.37 6.30
CA ILE A 24 -15.50 -4.44 7.07
C ILE A 24 -16.26 -3.12 6.92
N GLU A 25 -15.58 -1.99 7.17
CA GLU A 25 -16.22 -0.67 7.15
C GLU A 25 -16.72 -0.26 5.76
N THR A 26 -15.97 -0.63 4.70
CA THR A 26 -16.24 -0.13 3.34
C THR A 26 -16.95 -1.13 2.45
N GLY A 27 -16.96 -2.42 2.79
CA GLY A 27 -17.49 -3.50 1.95
C GLY A 27 -16.73 -3.71 0.64
N ARG A 28 -15.52 -3.12 0.48
CA ARG A 28 -14.76 -3.15 -0.77
C ARG A 28 -14.14 -4.52 -1.04
N LYS A 29 -14.05 -4.88 -2.32
CA LYS A 29 -13.18 -5.99 -2.76
C LYS A 29 -11.75 -5.69 -2.28
N THR A 30 -11.20 -6.56 -1.42
CA THR A 30 -9.95 -6.34 -0.71
C THR A 30 -8.97 -7.49 -0.89
N LEU A 31 -7.70 -7.16 -1.16
CA LEU A 31 -6.59 -8.10 -1.20
C LEU A 31 -5.61 -7.81 -0.08
N LEU A 32 -5.40 -8.77 0.83
CA LEU A 32 -4.44 -8.70 1.92
C LEU A 32 -3.14 -9.37 1.47
N VAL A 33 -2.06 -8.60 1.35
CA VAL A 33 -0.79 -9.04 0.75
C VAL A 33 0.28 -9.18 1.83
N ASP A 34 0.86 -10.37 1.99
CA ASP A 34 2.06 -10.60 2.82
C ASP A 34 2.94 -11.68 2.20
N SER A 35 4.25 -11.58 2.35
CA SER A 35 5.18 -12.59 1.84
C SER A 35 5.31 -13.82 2.74
N VAL A 36 4.74 -13.81 3.93
CA VAL A 36 4.82 -14.87 4.94
C VAL A 36 3.55 -15.72 4.94
N GLY A 37 3.61 -16.92 4.35
CA GLY A 37 2.46 -17.82 4.19
C GLY A 37 1.73 -18.18 5.50
N LYS A 38 2.44 -18.28 6.63
CA LYS A 38 1.79 -18.51 7.93
C LYS A 38 0.85 -17.37 8.33
N LYS A 39 1.18 -16.12 7.97
CA LYS A 39 0.33 -14.96 8.28
C LYS A 39 -0.92 -14.96 7.40
N THR A 40 -0.76 -15.19 6.09
CA THR A 40 -1.90 -15.25 5.17
C THR A 40 -2.85 -16.39 5.51
N ALA A 41 -2.34 -17.57 5.90
CA ALA A 41 -3.18 -18.68 6.35
C ALA A 41 -4.01 -18.35 7.61
N ILE A 42 -3.46 -17.58 8.56
CA ILE A 42 -4.23 -17.08 9.72
C ILE A 42 -5.28 -16.08 9.28
N LEU A 43 -4.95 -15.19 8.33
CA LEU A 43 -5.92 -14.22 7.79
C LEU A 43 -7.05 -14.92 7.04
N ASP A 44 -6.79 -15.99 6.29
CA ASP A 44 -7.82 -16.80 5.63
C ASP A 44 -8.81 -17.40 6.64
N SER A 45 -8.31 -17.86 7.81
CA SER A 45 -9.20 -18.32 8.90
C SER A 45 -10.09 -17.20 9.42
N PHE A 46 -9.52 -16.01 9.68
CA PHE A 46 -10.30 -14.84 10.12
C PHE A 46 -11.32 -14.37 9.08
N ILE A 47 -10.94 -14.35 7.81
CA ILE A 47 -11.86 -14.01 6.69
C ILE A 47 -13.05 -14.95 6.70
N GLY A 48 -12.81 -16.27 6.83
CA GLY A 48 -13.86 -17.28 6.90
C GLY A 48 -14.75 -17.16 8.14
N GLU A 49 -14.16 -16.97 9.33
CA GLU A 49 -14.91 -16.80 10.58
C GLU A 49 -15.77 -15.53 10.60
N LEU A 50 -15.30 -14.45 9.95
CA LEU A 50 -16.00 -13.17 9.87
C LEU A 50 -16.98 -13.09 8.68
N GLY A 51 -17.00 -14.09 7.79
CA GLY A 51 -17.87 -14.09 6.61
C GLY A 51 -17.55 -12.96 5.62
N LEU A 52 -16.27 -12.65 5.41
CA LEU A 52 -15.83 -11.55 4.54
C LEU A 52 -15.60 -12.02 3.10
N ASP A 53 -16.65 -12.36 2.38
CA ASP A 53 -16.60 -12.93 1.03
C ASP A 53 -15.87 -12.04 0.01
N GLN A 54 -15.81 -10.72 0.25
CA GLN A 54 -15.13 -9.75 -0.60
C GLN A 54 -13.64 -9.61 -0.30
N VAL A 55 -13.09 -10.32 0.71
CA VAL A 55 -11.69 -10.27 1.12
C VAL A 55 -10.96 -11.54 0.73
N SER A 56 -9.78 -11.41 0.20
CA SER A 56 -8.89 -12.53 -0.12
C SER A 56 -7.45 -12.21 0.29
N THR A 57 -6.60 -13.23 0.36
CA THR A 57 -5.17 -13.07 0.64
C THR A 57 -4.32 -13.32 -0.61
N TYR A 58 -3.13 -12.76 -0.62
CA TYR A 58 -2.06 -13.05 -1.57
C TYR A 58 -0.76 -13.34 -0.80
N THR A 59 -0.22 -14.53 -0.99
CA THR A 59 1.06 -14.93 -0.39
C THR A 59 2.16 -14.77 -1.42
N GLY A 60 2.95 -13.71 -1.31
CA GLY A 60 4.02 -13.43 -2.26
C GLY A 60 4.65 -12.07 -2.08
N ARG A 61 5.55 -11.76 -3.00
CA ARG A 61 6.20 -10.43 -3.03
C ARG A 61 5.32 -9.45 -3.78
N ILE A 62 5.34 -8.19 -3.35
CA ILE A 62 4.55 -7.12 -3.96
C ILE A 62 4.95 -6.92 -5.43
N GLU A 63 6.24 -7.07 -5.76
CA GLU A 63 6.74 -6.98 -7.13
C GLU A 63 6.17 -8.10 -8.03
N ASP A 64 5.92 -9.29 -7.48
CA ASP A 64 5.31 -10.40 -8.24
C ASP A 64 3.83 -10.12 -8.45
N LEU A 65 3.12 -9.68 -7.41
CA LEU A 65 1.73 -9.20 -7.54
C LEU A 65 1.60 -8.12 -8.62
N ALA A 66 2.55 -7.17 -8.69
CA ALA A 66 2.52 -6.11 -9.69
C ALA A 66 2.71 -6.60 -11.14
N ARG A 67 3.33 -7.77 -11.34
CA ARG A 67 3.42 -8.42 -12.66
C ARG A 67 2.13 -9.14 -13.03
N GLU A 68 1.43 -9.69 -12.04
CA GLU A 68 0.16 -10.43 -12.20
C GLU A 68 -1.03 -9.48 -12.35
N HIS A 69 -1.04 -8.38 -11.60
CA HIS A 69 -2.14 -7.41 -11.52
C HIS A 69 -1.67 -5.96 -11.76
N PRO A 70 -1.10 -5.65 -12.94
CA PRO A 70 -0.60 -4.30 -13.21
C PRO A 70 -1.75 -3.30 -13.33
N TYR A 71 -1.69 -2.21 -12.55
CA TYR A 71 -2.62 -1.07 -12.64
C TYR A 71 -4.11 -1.39 -12.40
N GLU A 72 -4.40 -2.36 -11.53
CA GLU A 72 -5.77 -2.79 -11.24
C GLU A 72 -6.34 -2.18 -9.95
N PHE A 73 -5.49 -1.71 -9.04
CA PHE A 73 -5.94 -1.22 -7.74
C PHE A 73 -6.28 0.27 -7.75
N THR A 74 -7.41 0.62 -7.12
CA THR A 74 -7.83 2.00 -6.91
C THR A 74 -7.30 2.59 -5.61
N ALA A 75 -6.98 1.74 -4.63
CA ALA A 75 -6.40 2.13 -3.37
C ALA A 75 -5.42 1.08 -2.87
N ILE A 76 -4.33 1.55 -2.29
CA ILE A 76 -3.33 0.70 -1.61
C ILE A 76 -3.02 1.33 -0.26
N THR A 77 -3.05 0.53 0.81
CA THR A 77 -2.53 0.94 2.11
C THR A 77 -1.21 0.25 2.41
N ALA A 78 -0.38 0.92 3.19
CA ALA A 78 0.85 0.37 3.74
C ALA A 78 1.07 0.90 5.16
N ARG A 79 1.33 0.00 6.11
CA ARG A 79 1.63 0.33 7.51
C ARG A 79 2.88 -0.42 7.97
N ALA A 80 3.85 0.32 8.53
CA ALA A 80 5.08 -0.24 9.13
C ALA A 80 5.88 -1.20 8.21
N LEU A 81 5.78 -1.02 6.89
CA LEU A 81 6.42 -1.90 5.90
C LEU A 81 7.80 -1.40 5.47
N ALA A 82 7.90 -0.13 5.07
CA ALA A 82 9.14 0.45 4.54
C ALA A 82 9.11 2.00 4.56
N GLN A 83 10.19 2.62 4.09
CA GLN A 83 10.25 4.07 3.82
C GLN A 83 9.32 4.45 2.66
N LEU A 84 8.90 5.73 2.61
CA LEU A 84 7.95 6.23 1.60
C LEU A 84 8.43 5.99 0.17
N SER A 85 9.72 6.22 -0.13
CA SER A 85 10.29 5.99 -1.46
C SER A 85 10.12 4.55 -1.93
N VAL A 86 10.36 3.58 -1.04
CA VAL A 86 10.16 2.15 -1.29
C VAL A 86 8.68 1.82 -1.50
N LEU A 87 7.79 2.38 -0.67
CA LEU A 87 6.35 2.17 -0.79
C LEU A 87 5.81 2.71 -2.11
N MET A 88 6.28 3.90 -2.53
CA MET A 88 5.92 4.50 -3.82
C MET A 88 6.37 3.63 -5.00
N GLU A 89 7.60 3.13 -4.96
CA GLU A 89 8.12 2.23 -6.00
C GLU A 89 7.31 0.93 -6.11
N LEU A 90 6.97 0.32 -4.98
CA LEU A 90 6.23 -0.94 -4.93
C LEU A 90 4.75 -0.77 -5.35
N ALA A 91 4.12 0.34 -4.96
CA ALA A 91 2.70 0.57 -5.22
C ALA A 91 2.43 1.14 -6.63
N ALA A 92 3.36 1.90 -7.19
CA ALA A 92 3.16 2.59 -8.47
C ALA A 92 2.69 1.68 -9.61
N PRO A 93 3.30 0.48 -9.84
CA PRO A 93 2.87 -0.41 -10.93
C PRO A 93 1.56 -1.16 -10.63
N LEU A 94 1.06 -1.14 -9.38
CA LEU A 94 -0.22 -1.74 -9.00
C LEU A 94 -1.39 -0.77 -9.18
N LEU A 95 -1.15 0.54 -9.02
CA LEU A 95 -2.19 1.56 -9.02
C LEU A 95 -2.62 1.95 -10.43
N GLN A 96 -3.92 1.96 -10.67
CA GLN A 96 -4.50 2.63 -11.83
C GLN A 96 -4.34 4.15 -11.75
N LEU A 97 -4.52 4.87 -12.87
CA LEU A 97 -4.55 6.34 -12.85
C LEU A 97 -5.70 6.84 -11.97
N GLY A 98 -5.42 7.84 -11.13
CA GLY A 98 -6.32 8.34 -10.09
C GLY A 98 -6.35 7.47 -8.82
N GLY A 99 -5.75 6.29 -8.83
CA GLY A 99 -5.62 5.44 -7.65
C GLY A 99 -4.69 6.03 -6.60
N ARG A 100 -4.85 5.63 -5.33
CA ARG A 100 -4.15 6.24 -4.19
C ARG A 100 -3.35 5.25 -3.36
N LEU A 101 -2.11 5.65 -3.03
CA LEU A 101 -1.28 5.02 -2.01
C LEU A 101 -1.44 5.79 -0.69
N ILE A 102 -1.87 5.12 0.36
CA ILE A 102 -2.13 5.67 1.68
C ILE A 102 -1.15 5.05 2.68
N CYS A 103 -0.19 5.84 3.15
CA CYS A 103 0.89 5.39 4.02
C CYS A 103 0.63 5.79 5.48
N TYR A 104 0.53 4.80 6.38
CA TYR A 104 0.41 5.01 7.82
C TYR A 104 1.80 5.05 8.45
N LYS A 105 2.17 6.22 9.00
CA LYS A 105 3.47 6.46 9.62
C LYS A 105 3.31 6.87 11.10
N ALA A 106 4.17 6.33 11.97
CA ALA A 106 4.29 6.80 13.35
C ALA A 106 5.24 8.00 13.41
N ASN A 107 6.49 7.79 12.96
CA ASN A 107 7.51 8.82 12.88
C ASN A 107 7.96 8.97 11.43
N LEU A 108 7.72 10.12 10.84
CA LEU A 108 8.18 10.45 9.50
C LEU A 108 9.24 11.56 9.58
N LYS A 109 10.47 11.22 9.26
CA LYS A 109 11.57 12.21 9.21
C LYS A 109 11.38 13.13 8.00
N PRO A 110 11.69 14.43 8.11
CA PRO A 110 11.63 15.34 6.97
C PRO A 110 12.42 14.83 5.75
N SER A 111 13.63 14.29 5.95
CA SER A 111 14.48 13.75 4.89
C SER A 111 13.84 12.56 4.16
N GLU A 112 13.03 11.73 4.83
CA GLU A 112 12.29 10.64 4.20
C GLU A 112 11.19 11.18 3.28
N LEU A 113 10.48 12.22 3.72
CA LEU A 113 9.47 12.89 2.92
C LEU A 113 10.09 13.59 1.72
N ASP A 114 11.16 14.37 1.93
CA ASP A 114 11.86 15.09 0.86
C ASP A 114 12.36 14.13 -0.23
N HIS A 115 12.93 12.98 0.18
CA HIS A 115 13.34 11.93 -0.76
C HIS A 115 12.15 11.38 -1.54
N ALA A 116 11.05 11.05 -0.88
CA ALA A 116 9.83 10.59 -1.54
C ALA A 116 9.29 11.63 -2.56
N LEU A 117 9.30 12.92 -2.19
CA LEU A 117 8.87 14.00 -3.07
C LEU A 117 9.76 14.15 -4.31
N SER A 118 11.07 13.90 -4.19
CA SER A 118 11.99 13.93 -5.33
C SER A 118 11.72 12.83 -6.38
N LEU A 119 11.06 11.73 -5.98
CA LEU A 119 10.76 10.59 -6.85
C LEU A 119 9.39 10.68 -7.54
N GLN A 120 8.57 11.68 -7.23
CA GLN A 120 7.19 11.77 -7.71
C GLN A 120 7.08 11.61 -9.23
N ASP A 121 7.93 12.32 -9.97
CA ASP A 121 7.93 12.26 -11.43
C ASP A 121 8.41 10.92 -11.97
N THR A 122 9.35 10.29 -11.30
CA THR A 122 9.92 8.99 -11.69
C THR A 122 8.90 7.87 -11.57
N VAL A 123 8.17 7.83 -10.46
CA VAL A 123 7.20 6.75 -10.19
C VAL A 123 5.76 7.12 -10.57
N GLY A 124 5.52 8.37 -11.02
CA GLY A 124 4.21 8.83 -11.47
C GLY A 124 3.18 9.00 -10.36
N LEU A 125 3.63 9.23 -9.12
CA LEU A 125 2.81 9.46 -7.94
C LEU A 125 2.99 10.89 -7.44
N LYS A 126 1.90 11.59 -7.07
CA LYS A 126 1.92 12.94 -6.56
C LYS A 126 1.33 13.01 -5.16
N LEU A 127 1.99 13.73 -4.25
CA LEU A 127 1.47 14.00 -2.91
C LEU A 127 0.16 14.79 -3.00
N VAL A 128 -0.92 14.27 -2.41
CA VAL A 128 -2.24 14.90 -2.39
C VAL A 128 -2.75 15.17 -0.98
N SER A 129 -2.22 14.48 0.02
CA SER A 129 -2.59 14.72 1.44
C SER A 129 -1.45 14.32 2.36
N ASP A 130 -1.26 15.12 3.41
CA ASP A 130 -0.31 14.87 4.48
C ASP A 130 -0.91 15.38 5.80
N ARG A 131 -1.36 14.44 6.65
CA ARG A 131 -2.09 14.76 7.87
C ARG A 131 -1.45 14.11 9.08
N SER A 132 -1.24 14.91 10.12
CA SER A 132 -0.81 14.45 11.43
C SER A 132 -1.96 14.54 12.43
N PHE A 133 -2.06 13.58 13.34
CA PHE A 133 -3.01 13.56 14.43
C PHE A 133 -2.42 12.82 15.63
N VAL A 134 -3.03 12.99 16.79
CA VAL A 134 -2.66 12.30 18.03
C VAL A 134 -3.68 11.20 18.29
N LEU A 135 -3.21 9.99 18.58
CA LEU A 135 -4.02 8.85 18.98
C LEU A 135 -3.36 8.23 20.22
N ASP A 136 -4.06 8.22 21.36
CA ASP A 136 -3.54 7.70 22.63
C ASP A 136 -2.12 8.22 22.96
N ASP A 137 -1.95 9.54 22.95
CA ASP A 137 -0.69 10.26 23.21
C ASP A 137 0.44 10.00 22.18
N TYR A 138 0.17 9.24 21.13
CA TYR A 138 1.13 9.01 20.06
C TYR A 138 0.82 9.83 18.81
N GLN A 139 1.85 10.49 18.30
CA GLN A 139 1.79 11.15 17.00
C GLN A 139 1.60 10.09 15.89
N ARG A 140 0.64 10.34 15.02
CA ARG A 140 0.37 9.52 13.83
C ARG A 140 0.30 10.44 12.62
N ARG A 141 0.72 9.92 11.47
CA ARG A 141 0.71 10.65 10.21
C ARG A 141 0.22 9.77 9.09
N ILE A 142 -0.66 10.30 8.26
CA ILE A 142 -1.14 9.65 7.05
C ILE A 142 -0.67 10.48 5.87
N VAL A 143 0.11 9.88 4.98
CA VAL A 143 0.62 10.49 3.76
C VAL A 143 -0.03 9.79 2.58
N THR A 144 -0.69 10.54 1.71
CA THR A 144 -1.41 10.00 0.56
C THR A 144 -0.83 10.52 -0.74
N PHE A 145 -0.49 9.61 -1.63
CA PHE A 145 -0.06 9.90 -2.99
C PHE A 145 -1.11 9.41 -3.99
N GLU A 146 -1.32 10.16 -5.06
CA GLU A 146 -2.22 9.80 -6.17
C GLU A 146 -1.42 9.45 -7.42
N LYS A 147 -1.83 8.40 -8.13
CA LYS A 147 -1.24 8.00 -9.41
C LYS A 147 -1.74 8.94 -10.51
N VAL A 148 -0.87 9.86 -10.94
CA VAL A 148 -1.21 10.91 -11.92
C VAL A 148 -0.69 10.62 -13.33
N LYS A 149 0.30 9.73 -13.46
CA LYS A 149 0.87 9.31 -14.74
C LYS A 149 1.57 7.95 -14.62
N ARG A 150 1.95 7.36 -15.75
CA ARG A 150 2.81 6.18 -15.77
C ARG A 150 4.20 6.54 -15.27
N GLU A 151 4.90 5.54 -14.76
CA GLU A 151 6.31 5.63 -14.36
C GLU A 151 7.19 5.99 -15.56
N SER A 152 8.24 6.76 -15.33
CA SER A 152 9.25 7.06 -16.35
C SER A 152 10.35 6.00 -16.44
N ILE A 153 10.33 5.03 -15.54
CA ILE A 153 11.26 3.88 -15.48
C ILE A 153 10.46 2.57 -15.50
N GLN A 154 11.11 1.46 -15.82
CA GLN A 154 10.46 0.17 -15.77
C GLN A 154 10.25 -0.30 -14.34
N LEU A 155 8.98 -0.47 -13.93
CA LEU A 155 8.53 -1.05 -12.67
C LEU A 155 7.58 -2.24 -12.91
N PRO A 156 7.56 -3.23 -12.02
CA PRO A 156 8.44 -3.38 -10.86
C PRO A 156 9.88 -3.74 -11.27
N ARG A 157 10.86 -3.29 -10.50
CA ARG A 157 12.24 -3.76 -10.61
C ARG A 157 12.34 -5.23 -10.15
N LYS A 158 13.56 -5.80 -10.19
CA LYS A 158 13.81 -7.16 -9.67
C LYS A 158 13.32 -7.30 -8.23
N THR A 159 12.63 -8.39 -7.93
CA THR A 159 12.07 -8.70 -6.60
C THR A 159 13.10 -8.53 -5.47
N GLY A 160 12.73 -7.75 -4.46
CA GLY A 160 13.57 -7.38 -3.32
C GLY A 160 14.55 -6.23 -3.57
N LEU A 161 14.64 -5.70 -4.79
CA LEU A 161 15.58 -4.62 -5.11
C LEU A 161 15.14 -3.28 -4.49
N ALA A 162 13.84 -2.99 -4.48
CA ALA A 162 13.30 -1.77 -3.88
C ALA A 162 13.73 -1.56 -2.42
N GLN A 163 13.77 -2.63 -1.63
CA GLN A 163 14.22 -2.57 -0.23
C GLN A 163 15.74 -2.53 -0.06
N LYS A 164 16.48 -3.22 -0.94
CA LYS A 164 17.95 -3.30 -0.85
C LYS A 164 18.66 -2.08 -1.41
N ARG A 165 18.10 -1.49 -2.44
CA ARG A 165 18.60 -0.31 -3.16
C ARG A 165 17.42 0.55 -3.59
N PRO A 166 16.81 1.32 -2.66
CA PRO A 166 15.76 2.29 -2.99
C PRO A 166 16.17 3.20 -4.14
N LEU A 167 15.18 3.69 -4.90
CA LEU A 167 15.38 4.72 -5.92
C LEU A 167 15.91 6.00 -5.30
#